data_e210e70c646a1da625bb8131a86870ba
#
_entry.id   e210e70c646a1da625bb8131a86870ba
#
_cell.length_a   1.000
_cell.length_b   1.000
_cell.length_c   1.000
_cell.angle_alpha   90.00
_cell.angle_beta   90.00
_cell.angle_gamma   90.00
#
_symmetry.space_group_name_H-M   'P 1'
#
loop_
_entity.id
_entity.type
_entity.pdbx_description
1 polymer ?
#
loop_
_entity_poly.entity_id
_entity_poly.type
_entity_poly.pdbx_seq_one_letter_code
_entity_poly.pdbx_strand_id
1 'polypeptide(L)'
;RFTKITAVVAILAACGCGEALAGAPYQATGIKIGEVTENSAIIWARLTRDPQRVGAEAPMPKILYRDPKTGTLRDTPAGGRASSKPIVTFPANSTIETIEGAVPGAVGGVRVLYRQAGASDWKETDWRTVDPKRDFTCQFSLRDLMSDTKYQLRVEALGEQTKGQIVEGGFRTAPRASEPARVLFTVITGQAYPDRDAPDGFKIYPVMLKLDPDFFVHTGDILYYDALAKTEPLARWHWTRMYSLPTNVEFHRQAASYFIKDDHDTWMNDCWPGMQTRFMGDFTFEQGQAIFLEQVPMGERTWRTFHW
;
A
#
# COMPACT_ATOMS: atom_id res chain seq x y z
N ARG A 1 18.78 -39.45 22.17
CA ARG A 1 19.68 -38.39 21.67
C ARG A 1 19.04 -37.84 20.36
N PHE A 2 18.38 -36.71 20.43
CA PHE A 2 17.88 -35.98 19.25
C PHE A 2 18.83 -34.81 18.97
N THR A 3 19.48 -34.87 17.84
CA THR A 3 20.40 -33.84 17.35
C THR A 3 19.55 -32.69 16.76
N LYS A 4 19.63 -31.51 17.36
CA LYS A 4 19.05 -30.28 16.79
C LYS A 4 19.90 -29.86 15.59
N ILE A 5 19.31 -29.87 14.41
CA ILE A 5 19.91 -29.28 13.21
C ILE A 5 19.59 -27.79 13.23
N THR A 6 20.62 -27.00 13.48
CA THR A 6 20.55 -25.54 13.34
C THR A 6 20.79 -25.22 11.87
N ALA A 7 19.74 -24.79 11.16
CA ALA A 7 19.88 -24.31 9.79
C ALA A 7 20.56 -22.93 9.81
N VAL A 8 21.79 -22.86 9.36
CA VAL A 8 22.50 -21.63 9.07
C VAL A 8 22.08 -21.17 7.69
N VAL A 9 21.34 -20.09 7.59
CA VAL A 9 21.03 -19.42 6.32
C VAL A 9 22.26 -18.63 5.89
N ALA A 10 22.98 -19.14 4.91
CA ALA A 10 24.06 -18.40 4.24
C ALA A 10 23.45 -17.47 3.19
N ILE A 11 23.53 -16.17 3.40
CA ILE A 11 23.19 -15.16 2.40
C ILE A 11 24.38 -14.96 1.48
N LEU A 12 24.23 -15.37 0.22
CA LEU A 12 25.20 -15.08 -0.84
C LEU A 12 25.09 -13.59 -1.22
N ALA A 13 26.13 -12.85 -0.95
CA ALA A 13 26.31 -11.47 -1.39
C ALA A 13 26.57 -11.44 -2.90
N ALA A 14 25.62 -10.89 -3.68
CA ALA A 14 25.84 -10.47 -5.06
C ALA A 14 26.16 -8.97 -5.06
N CYS A 15 27.38 -8.62 -5.47
CA CYS A 15 27.85 -7.24 -5.64
C CYS A 15 27.02 -6.47 -6.65
N GLY A 16 26.43 -5.34 -6.22
CA GLY A 16 25.86 -4.30 -7.04
C GLY A 16 25.79 -3.00 -6.23
N CYS A 17 26.63 -2.04 -6.53
CA CYS A 17 26.87 -0.79 -5.82
C CYS A 17 25.62 -0.05 -5.39
N GLY A 18 25.52 0.21 -4.12
CA GLY A 18 24.60 1.10 -3.43
C GLY A 18 24.62 0.74 -1.96
N GLU A 19 25.54 1.34 -1.18
CA GLU A 19 25.53 1.20 0.28
C GLU A 19 24.22 1.75 0.84
N ALA A 20 23.21 0.87 0.98
CA ALA A 20 22.11 1.14 1.87
C ALA A 20 22.67 1.07 3.28
N LEU A 21 22.82 2.22 3.93
CA LEU A 21 23.11 2.32 5.35
C LEU A 21 22.19 1.35 6.11
N ALA A 22 22.82 0.42 6.84
CA ALA A 22 22.13 -0.61 7.63
C ALA A 22 21.44 0.02 8.84
N GLY A 23 20.38 0.79 8.59
CA GLY A 23 19.47 1.31 9.61
C GLY A 23 18.37 0.29 9.93
N ALA A 24 17.79 0.42 11.10
CA ALA A 24 16.58 -0.33 11.45
C ALA A 24 15.45 0.04 10.48
N PRO A 25 14.75 -0.91 9.84
CA PRO A 25 13.65 -0.59 8.93
C PRO A 25 12.43 -0.07 9.70
N TYR A 26 11.71 0.84 9.06
CA TYR A 26 10.48 1.43 9.54
C TYR A 26 9.28 0.94 8.72
N GLN A 27 8.09 1.43 9.06
CA GLN A 27 6.82 1.13 8.40
C GLN A 27 6.01 2.43 8.24
N ALA A 28 6.58 3.42 7.55
CA ALA A 28 5.99 4.77 7.43
C ALA A 28 4.65 4.81 6.69
N THR A 29 4.31 3.76 5.92
CA THR A 29 2.98 3.58 5.29
C THR A 29 1.99 2.83 6.19
N GLY A 30 2.39 2.54 7.44
CA GLY A 30 1.59 1.76 8.37
C GLY A 30 1.35 0.32 7.91
N ILE A 31 0.35 -0.28 8.50
CA ILE A 31 -0.18 -1.60 8.11
C ILE A 31 -1.60 -1.45 7.60
N LYS A 32 -2.04 -2.40 6.77
CA LYS A 32 -3.44 -2.50 6.34
C LYS A 32 -3.98 -3.88 6.72
N ILE A 33 -5.22 -3.90 7.19
CA ILE A 33 -5.93 -5.12 7.57
C ILE A 33 -7.07 -5.29 6.57
N GLY A 34 -7.18 -6.44 5.94
CA GLY A 34 -8.26 -6.66 4.97
C GLY A 34 -8.68 -8.10 4.84
N GLU A 35 -9.67 -8.32 3.98
CA GLU A 35 -10.26 -9.63 3.70
C GLU A 35 -10.57 -10.42 4.98
N VAL A 36 -11.09 -9.72 5.98
CA VAL A 36 -11.48 -10.31 7.26
C VAL A 36 -12.72 -11.14 7.05
N THR A 37 -12.73 -12.37 7.56
CA THR A 37 -13.88 -13.28 7.56
C THR A 37 -14.19 -13.71 9.00
N GLU A 38 -15.07 -14.66 9.18
CA GLU A 38 -15.34 -15.23 10.50
C GLU A 38 -14.12 -15.93 11.12
N ASN A 39 -13.14 -16.36 10.31
CA ASN A 39 -12.01 -17.17 10.77
C ASN A 39 -10.66 -16.83 10.13
N SER A 40 -10.58 -15.75 9.37
CA SER A 40 -9.33 -15.35 8.70
C SER A 40 -9.20 -13.84 8.54
N ALA A 41 -7.97 -13.37 8.29
CA ALA A 41 -7.65 -11.98 7.94
C ALA A 41 -6.37 -11.94 7.10
N ILE A 42 -6.22 -10.90 6.27
CA ILE A 42 -4.95 -10.58 5.60
C ILE A 42 -4.35 -9.34 6.25
N ILE A 43 -3.09 -9.45 6.66
CA ILE A 43 -2.31 -8.33 7.19
C ILE A 43 -1.26 -7.94 6.15
N TRP A 44 -1.30 -6.71 5.70
CA TRP A 44 -0.35 -6.13 4.76
C TRP A 44 0.63 -5.23 5.48
N ALA A 45 1.90 -5.31 5.13
CA ALA A 45 2.97 -4.45 5.63
C ALA A 45 3.92 -4.07 4.52
N ARG A 46 4.61 -2.94 4.68
CA ARG A 46 5.67 -2.47 3.80
C ARG A 46 6.83 -1.92 4.64
N LEU A 47 8.06 -2.30 4.32
CA LEU A 47 9.23 -1.76 4.98
C LEU A 47 9.71 -0.48 4.29
N THR A 48 10.12 0.49 5.11
CA THR A 48 10.60 1.80 4.66
C THR A 48 11.94 2.13 5.29
N ARG A 49 12.76 2.90 4.56
CA ARG A 49 14.06 3.36 5.03
C ARG A 49 13.94 4.42 6.13
N ASP A 50 12.94 5.28 5.99
CA ASP A 50 12.70 6.41 6.86
C ASP A 50 11.41 6.23 7.65
N PRO A 51 11.30 6.79 8.87
CA PRO A 51 10.10 6.68 9.70
C PRO A 51 8.93 7.52 9.21
N GLN A 52 9.19 8.46 8.29
CA GLN A 52 8.22 9.41 7.77
C GLN A 52 8.38 9.57 6.26
N ARG A 53 7.34 10.04 5.64
CA ARG A 53 7.31 10.47 4.23
C ARG A 53 8.14 11.73 4.00
N VAL A 54 8.58 11.95 2.79
CA VAL A 54 9.17 13.22 2.36
C VAL A 54 8.12 14.32 2.46
N GLY A 55 8.51 15.46 3.01
CA GLY A 55 7.62 16.59 3.32
C GLY A 55 7.02 17.29 2.10
N ALA A 56 6.03 18.15 2.36
CA ALA A 56 5.24 18.85 1.34
C ALA A 56 6.04 19.91 0.56
N GLU A 57 7.15 20.40 1.11
CA GLU A 57 8.05 21.37 0.44
C GLU A 57 8.95 20.73 -0.62
N ALA A 58 9.04 19.40 -0.65
CA ALA A 58 9.85 18.71 -1.64
C ALA A 58 9.26 18.88 -3.05
N PRO A 59 10.12 18.87 -4.07
CA PRO A 59 9.68 19.12 -5.43
C PRO A 59 8.79 18.00 -5.96
N MET A 60 7.97 18.36 -6.99
CA MET A 60 7.11 17.44 -7.71
C MET A 60 7.66 17.15 -9.11
N PRO A 61 7.49 15.93 -9.64
CA PRO A 61 7.81 15.65 -11.03
C PRO A 61 6.88 16.43 -11.95
N LYS A 62 7.37 16.77 -13.14
CA LYS A 62 6.57 17.39 -14.22
C LYS A 62 6.37 16.41 -15.35
N ILE A 63 5.15 16.37 -15.88
CA ILE A 63 4.80 15.62 -17.07
C ILE A 63 4.66 16.60 -18.22
N LEU A 64 5.49 16.45 -19.23
CA LEU A 64 5.48 17.30 -20.42
C LEU A 64 5.15 16.45 -21.66
N TYR A 65 4.55 17.08 -22.64
CA TYR A 65 4.21 16.47 -23.92
C TYR A 65 4.82 17.28 -25.05
N ARG A 66 5.43 16.61 -26.01
CA ARG A 66 5.97 17.28 -27.19
C ARG A 66 4.86 17.49 -28.24
N ASP A 67 4.63 18.72 -28.59
CA ASP A 67 3.73 19.06 -29.70
C ASP A 67 4.31 18.49 -31.00
N PRO A 68 3.60 17.63 -31.73
CA PRO A 68 4.12 16.98 -32.94
C PRO A 68 4.33 17.95 -34.11
N LYS A 69 3.67 19.11 -34.09
CA LYS A 69 3.77 20.11 -35.18
C LYS A 69 4.89 21.12 -34.94
N THR A 70 5.03 21.60 -33.74
CA THR A 70 5.97 22.69 -33.40
C THR A 70 7.23 22.19 -32.65
N GLY A 71 7.23 20.97 -32.12
CA GLY A 71 8.29 20.45 -31.29
C GLY A 71 8.36 21.03 -29.88
N THR A 72 7.51 22.01 -29.55
CA THR A 72 7.48 22.64 -28.21
C THR A 72 6.99 21.71 -27.15
N LEU A 73 7.49 21.85 -25.90
CA LEU A 73 7.04 21.11 -24.75
C LEU A 73 5.87 21.85 -24.10
N ARG A 74 4.83 21.08 -23.72
CA ARG A 74 3.61 21.55 -23.06
C ARG A 74 3.26 20.62 -21.90
N ASP A 75 2.55 21.12 -20.93
CA ASP A 75 1.98 20.35 -19.81
C ASP A 75 0.69 19.58 -20.16
N THR A 76 0.13 19.87 -21.36
CA THR A 76 -1.04 19.18 -21.89
C THR A 76 -0.75 18.56 -23.26
N PRO A 77 -1.31 17.37 -23.59
CA PRO A 77 -1.09 16.74 -24.89
C PRO A 77 -1.77 17.52 -26.03
N ALA A 78 -1.00 17.86 -27.03
CA ALA A 78 -1.55 18.44 -28.28
C ALA A 78 -2.27 17.35 -29.11
N GLY A 79 -3.52 17.59 -29.50
CA GLY A 79 -4.29 16.65 -30.32
C GLY A 79 -4.92 15.50 -29.56
N GLY A 80 -5.07 15.62 -28.20
CA GLY A 80 -5.74 14.66 -27.34
C GLY A 80 -4.82 13.60 -26.71
N ARG A 81 -5.36 12.86 -25.75
CA ARG A 81 -4.62 11.91 -24.91
C ARG A 81 -3.95 10.77 -25.71
N ALA A 82 -4.54 10.32 -26.80
CA ALA A 82 -4.02 9.19 -27.58
C ALA A 82 -2.77 9.50 -28.43
N SER A 83 -2.47 10.77 -28.72
CA SER A 83 -1.50 11.17 -29.74
C SER A 83 -0.09 11.46 -29.22
N SER A 84 0.09 11.71 -27.94
CA SER A 84 1.36 12.21 -27.40
C SER A 84 1.91 11.34 -26.28
N LYS A 85 3.18 10.91 -26.42
CA LYS A 85 3.90 10.22 -25.34
C LYS A 85 4.36 11.25 -24.30
N PRO A 86 4.16 11.02 -22.99
CA PRO A 86 4.63 11.88 -21.94
C PRO A 86 6.16 11.82 -21.81
N ILE A 87 6.73 12.92 -21.35
CA ILE A 87 8.12 13.05 -20.93
C ILE A 87 8.10 13.37 -19.44
N VAL A 88 8.59 12.45 -18.63
CA VAL A 88 8.72 12.66 -17.19
C VAL A 88 10.02 13.42 -16.92
N THR A 89 9.93 14.51 -16.19
CA THR A 89 11.08 15.29 -15.75
C THR A 89 11.05 15.48 -14.24
N PHE A 90 12.20 15.25 -13.62
CA PHE A 90 12.40 15.57 -12.21
C PHE A 90 13.14 16.92 -12.11
N PRO A 91 12.82 17.77 -11.12
CA PRO A 91 13.61 18.94 -10.82
C PRO A 91 15.07 18.57 -10.52
N ALA A 92 15.98 19.53 -10.69
CA ALA A 92 17.40 19.30 -10.46
C ALA A 92 17.64 18.72 -9.07
N ASN A 93 18.52 17.71 -8.97
CA ASN A 93 18.88 16.99 -7.74
C ASN A 93 17.73 16.25 -7.06
N SER A 94 16.63 15.98 -7.77
CA SER A 94 15.54 15.16 -7.22
C SER A 94 15.37 13.84 -7.98
N THR A 95 14.85 12.85 -7.29
CA THR A 95 14.57 11.50 -7.78
C THR A 95 13.20 11.05 -7.28
N ILE A 96 12.74 9.89 -7.72
CA ILE A 96 11.50 9.27 -7.21
C ILE A 96 11.50 9.09 -5.67
N GLU A 97 12.66 9.02 -5.04
CA GLU A 97 12.81 8.85 -3.59
C GLU A 97 12.82 10.16 -2.81
N THR A 98 12.99 11.30 -3.49
CA THR A 98 13.14 12.62 -2.84
C THR A 98 12.04 13.61 -3.19
N ILE A 99 11.06 13.21 -4.01
CA ILE A 99 9.89 14.04 -4.33
C ILE A 99 8.86 14.02 -3.19
N GLU A 100 7.94 15.00 -3.21
CA GLU A 100 6.89 15.15 -2.21
C GLU A 100 6.12 13.85 -1.99
N GLY A 101 5.97 13.47 -0.74
CA GLY A 101 5.25 12.27 -0.34
C GLY A 101 5.95 10.95 -0.64
N ALA A 102 7.19 10.97 -1.14
CA ALA A 102 7.96 9.75 -1.33
C ALA A 102 8.25 9.04 0.01
N VAL A 103 8.25 7.72 -0.04
CA VAL A 103 8.53 6.85 1.10
C VAL A 103 9.43 5.72 0.62
N PRO A 104 10.74 5.94 0.57
CA PRO A 104 11.70 4.96 0.08
C PRO A 104 11.59 3.62 0.84
N GLY A 105 11.59 2.53 0.10
CA GLY A 105 11.55 1.19 0.69
C GLY A 105 12.85 0.76 1.32
N ALA A 106 12.80 -0.25 2.19
CA ALA A 106 13.95 -0.87 2.82
C ALA A 106 13.87 -2.39 2.76
N VAL A 107 15.02 -3.04 2.56
CA VAL A 107 15.13 -4.50 2.70
C VAL A 107 15.02 -4.90 4.17
N GLY A 108 14.54 -6.12 4.42
CA GLY A 108 14.41 -6.65 5.75
C GLY A 108 13.38 -7.75 5.85
N GLY A 109 13.10 -8.16 7.07
CA GLY A 109 12.07 -9.13 7.42
C GLY A 109 10.88 -8.48 8.11
N VAL A 110 9.72 -9.10 7.98
CA VAL A 110 8.49 -8.75 8.67
C VAL A 110 7.89 -10.02 9.28
N ARG A 111 7.29 -9.90 10.47
CA ARG A 111 6.38 -10.91 11.02
C ARG A 111 5.19 -10.27 11.71
N VAL A 112 4.14 -11.03 11.89
CA VAL A 112 2.93 -10.60 12.57
C VAL A 112 2.76 -11.39 13.86
N LEU A 113 2.58 -10.68 14.97
CA LEU A 113 2.10 -11.25 16.21
C LEU A 113 0.63 -10.86 16.38
N TYR A 114 -0.18 -11.79 16.85
CA TYR A 114 -1.60 -11.55 17.03
C TYR A 114 -2.15 -12.32 18.25
N ARG A 115 -3.17 -11.74 18.89
CA ARG A 115 -3.88 -12.38 19.99
C ARG A 115 -5.33 -11.88 20.08
N GLN A 116 -6.19 -12.63 20.73
CA GLN A 116 -7.49 -12.11 21.12
C GLN A 116 -7.30 -10.96 22.12
N ALA A 117 -8.15 -9.93 22.02
CA ALA A 117 -8.10 -8.82 22.94
C ALA A 117 -8.32 -9.32 24.40
N GLY A 118 -7.39 -8.95 25.27
CA GLY A 118 -7.40 -9.40 26.69
C GLY A 118 -6.70 -10.73 26.97
N ALA A 119 -6.30 -11.49 25.95
CA ALA A 119 -5.47 -12.70 26.17
C ALA A 119 -4.02 -12.31 26.49
N SER A 120 -3.31 -13.17 27.28
CA SER A 120 -1.90 -12.98 27.60
C SER A 120 -0.97 -13.37 26.44
N ASP A 121 -1.30 -14.47 25.77
CA ASP A 121 -0.39 -15.17 24.87
C ASP A 121 -0.51 -14.68 23.42
N TRP A 122 0.63 -14.35 22.85
CA TRP A 122 0.75 -13.99 21.44
C TRP A 122 1.03 -15.22 20.59
N LYS A 123 0.27 -15.37 19.51
CA LYS A 123 0.63 -16.22 18.38
C LYS A 123 1.49 -15.40 17.42
N GLU A 124 2.39 -16.06 16.70
CA GLU A 124 3.26 -15.38 15.74
C GLU A 124 3.34 -16.14 14.42
N THR A 125 3.57 -15.41 13.34
CA THR A 125 3.90 -15.98 12.02
C THR A 125 5.40 -16.18 11.91
N ASP A 126 5.83 -16.97 10.93
CA ASP A 126 7.22 -16.95 10.50
C ASP A 126 7.63 -15.58 9.96
N TRP A 127 8.92 -15.27 10.06
CA TRP A 127 9.52 -14.12 9.39
C TRP A 127 9.47 -14.29 7.88
N ARG A 128 9.12 -13.22 7.17
CA ARG A 128 9.16 -13.15 5.69
C ARG A 128 10.02 -11.98 5.27
N THR A 129 10.94 -12.23 4.34
CA THR A 129 11.73 -11.19 3.70
C THR A 129 10.86 -10.44 2.68
N VAL A 130 10.92 -9.12 2.70
CA VAL A 130 10.22 -8.29 1.70
C VAL A 130 10.97 -8.30 0.37
N ASP A 131 10.23 -8.21 -0.73
CA ASP A 131 10.80 -8.21 -2.08
C ASP A 131 10.89 -6.77 -2.63
N PRO A 132 12.09 -6.26 -2.94
CA PRO A 132 12.27 -4.95 -3.56
C PRO A 132 11.51 -4.80 -4.89
N LYS A 133 11.34 -5.87 -5.65
CA LYS A 133 10.58 -5.87 -6.91
C LYS A 133 9.08 -5.69 -6.69
N ARG A 134 8.60 -5.95 -5.50
CA ARG A 134 7.22 -5.77 -5.05
C ARG A 134 7.10 -4.62 -4.05
N ASP A 135 7.80 -3.54 -4.27
CA ASP A 135 7.80 -2.34 -3.44
C ASP A 135 8.00 -2.62 -1.94
N PHE A 136 8.81 -3.63 -1.60
CA PHE A 136 9.10 -4.01 -0.21
C PHE A 136 7.85 -4.37 0.61
N THR A 137 6.79 -4.84 -0.05
CA THR A 137 5.54 -5.25 0.59
C THR A 137 5.53 -6.72 0.98
N CYS A 138 4.68 -7.07 1.94
CA CYS A 138 4.41 -8.44 2.35
C CYS A 138 2.96 -8.58 2.83
N GLN A 139 2.31 -9.71 2.53
CA GLN A 139 0.97 -10.02 3.02
C GLN A 139 0.99 -11.32 3.81
N PHE A 140 0.33 -11.34 4.97
CA PHE A 140 0.20 -12.50 5.86
C PHE A 140 -1.27 -12.91 5.94
N SER A 141 -1.56 -14.15 5.60
CA SER A 141 -2.89 -14.73 5.82
C SER A 141 -2.94 -15.37 7.22
N LEU A 142 -3.68 -14.77 8.12
CA LEU A 142 -4.03 -15.36 9.40
C LEU A 142 -5.23 -16.27 9.21
N ARG A 143 -5.21 -17.44 9.81
CA ARG A 143 -6.26 -18.47 9.72
C ARG A 143 -6.60 -19.03 11.09
N ASP A 144 -7.68 -19.78 11.16
CA ASP A 144 -8.15 -20.43 12.39
C ASP A 144 -8.37 -19.42 13.54
N LEU A 145 -8.92 -18.26 13.15
CA LEU A 145 -9.35 -17.23 14.08
C LEU A 145 -10.73 -17.59 14.63
N MET A 146 -11.03 -17.08 15.82
CA MET A 146 -12.37 -17.19 16.40
C MET A 146 -13.28 -16.14 15.75
N SER A 147 -14.53 -16.52 15.46
CA SER A 147 -15.56 -15.61 14.94
C SER A 147 -15.95 -14.56 15.98
N ASP A 148 -16.46 -13.43 15.53
CA ASP A 148 -16.97 -12.32 16.35
C ASP A 148 -15.99 -11.88 17.46
N THR A 149 -14.70 -11.90 17.18
CA THR A 149 -13.65 -11.72 18.19
C THR A 149 -12.73 -10.55 17.81
N LYS A 150 -12.49 -9.64 18.76
CA LYS A 150 -11.49 -8.57 18.61
C LYS A 150 -10.08 -9.15 18.76
N TYR A 151 -9.21 -8.81 17.81
CA TYR A 151 -7.79 -9.18 17.79
C TYR A 151 -6.90 -7.95 17.90
N GLN A 152 -5.82 -8.09 18.64
CA GLN A 152 -4.69 -7.16 18.70
C GLN A 152 -3.56 -7.67 17.82
N LEU A 153 -2.90 -6.77 17.12
CA LEU A 153 -1.78 -7.03 16.23
C LEU A 153 -0.53 -6.28 16.67
N ARG A 154 0.62 -6.89 16.42
CA ARG A 154 1.93 -6.26 16.35
C ARG A 154 2.62 -6.72 15.08
N VAL A 155 3.00 -5.79 14.23
CA VAL A 155 3.79 -6.09 13.03
C VAL A 155 5.21 -5.61 13.28
N GLU A 156 6.12 -6.56 13.37
CA GLU A 156 7.52 -6.32 13.69
C GLU A 156 8.36 -6.29 12.42
N ALA A 157 9.21 -5.30 12.32
CA ALA A 157 10.23 -5.19 11.29
C ALA A 157 11.59 -5.65 11.83
N LEU A 158 12.43 -6.20 10.94
CA LEU A 158 13.77 -6.65 11.27
C LEU A 158 14.71 -6.30 10.11
N GLY A 159 15.75 -5.52 10.39
CA GLY A 159 16.89 -5.33 9.49
C GLY A 159 17.89 -6.49 9.59
N GLU A 160 19.01 -6.37 8.92
CA GLU A 160 20.02 -7.44 8.89
C GLU A 160 20.55 -7.79 10.29
N GLN A 161 20.77 -6.78 11.14
CA GLN A 161 21.27 -6.95 12.51
C GLN A 161 20.52 -6.10 13.54
N THR A 162 19.47 -5.40 13.13
CA THR A 162 18.80 -4.39 13.98
C THR A 162 17.30 -4.60 13.98
N LYS A 163 16.71 -4.61 15.18
CA LYS A 163 15.24 -4.59 15.32
C LYS A 163 14.71 -3.28 14.75
N GLY A 164 13.72 -3.40 13.86
CA GLY A 164 13.02 -2.28 13.26
C GLY A 164 11.82 -1.82 14.08
N GLN A 165 11.00 -1.00 13.44
CA GLN A 165 9.78 -0.47 14.04
C GLN A 165 8.77 -1.59 14.32
N ILE A 166 8.01 -1.43 15.41
CA ILE A 166 6.80 -2.21 15.69
C ILE A 166 5.60 -1.31 15.45
N VAL A 167 4.66 -1.78 14.63
CA VAL A 167 3.37 -1.12 14.42
C VAL A 167 2.27 -1.97 15.05
N GLU A 168 1.47 -1.34 15.90
CA GLU A 168 0.32 -1.98 16.54
C GLU A 168 -0.97 -1.66 15.80
N GLY A 169 -1.90 -2.61 15.79
CA GLY A 169 -3.21 -2.47 15.18
C GLY A 169 -4.21 -3.47 15.75
N GLY A 170 -5.38 -3.55 15.14
CA GLY A 170 -6.39 -4.50 15.56
C GLY A 170 -7.58 -4.55 14.62
N PHE A 171 -8.37 -5.62 14.73
CA PHE A 171 -9.57 -5.82 13.95
C PHE A 171 -10.54 -6.74 14.71
N ARG A 172 -11.77 -6.83 14.23
CA ARG A 172 -12.74 -7.83 14.66
C ARG A 172 -13.02 -8.79 13.52
N THR A 173 -13.09 -10.10 13.80
CA THR A 173 -13.56 -11.09 12.83
C THR A 173 -15.08 -10.99 12.67
N ALA A 174 -15.58 -11.34 11.49
CA ALA A 174 -17.01 -11.41 11.24
C ALA A 174 -17.69 -12.41 12.20
N PRO A 175 -18.97 -12.19 12.53
CA PRO A 175 -19.79 -13.21 13.20
C PRO A 175 -19.96 -14.42 12.26
N ARG A 176 -20.42 -15.54 12.81
CA ARG A 176 -20.74 -16.71 11.98
C ARG A 176 -21.93 -16.40 11.07
N ALA A 177 -21.90 -16.91 9.85
CA ALA A 177 -22.98 -16.71 8.89
C ALA A 177 -24.37 -17.20 9.38
N SER A 178 -24.40 -18.08 10.36
CA SER A 178 -25.63 -18.59 11.01
C SER A 178 -26.15 -17.71 12.15
N GLU A 179 -25.41 -16.68 12.55
CA GLU A 179 -25.73 -15.85 13.73
C GLU A 179 -26.16 -14.46 13.27
N PRO A 180 -27.41 -14.04 13.56
CA PRO A 180 -27.83 -12.66 13.30
C PRO A 180 -26.98 -11.68 14.09
N ALA A 181 -26.43 -10.68 13.41
CA ALA A 181 -25.61 -9.66 14.04
C ALA A 181 -25.97 -8.26 13.51
N ARG A 182 -25.78 -7.25 14.36
CA ARG A 182 -25.75 -5.86 13.89
C ARG A 182 -24.41 -5.60 13.25
N VAL A 183 -24.42 -5.07 12.03
CA VAL A 183 -23.23 -4.70 11.28
C VAL A 183 -23.21 -3.20 11.04
N LEU A 184 -22.10 -2.54 11.39
CA LEU A 184 -21.85 -1.14 11.07
C LEU A 184 -20.61 -1.06 10.15
N PHE A 185 -20.80 -0.54 8.97
CA PHE A 185 -19.68 -0.34 8.05
C PHE A 185 -19.68 1.07 7.46
N THR A 186 -18.51 1.49 6.99
CA THR A 186 -18.33 2.78 6.32
C THR A 186 -17.85 2.56 4.90
N VAL A 187 -18.23 3.47 3.99
CA VAL A 187 -17.92 3.38 2.55
C VAL A 187 -17.45 4.72 2.05
N ILE A 188 -16.40 4.73 1.24
CA ILE A 188 -16.00 5.90 0.45
C ILE A 188 -15.67 5.50 -0.98
N THR A 189 -15.66 6.50 -1.87
CA THR A 189 -15.18 6.41 -3.24
C THR A 189 -14.51 7.71 -3.64
N GLY A 190 -13.69 7.70 -4.71
CA GLY A 190 -13.16 8.91 -5.32
C GLY A 190 -12.24 9.71 -4.40
N GLN A 191 -11.01 9.26 -4.15
CA GLN A 191 -10.07 9.91 -3.24
C GLN A 191 -8.86 10.49 -4.00
N ALA A 192 -8.95 11.73 -4.46
CA ALA A 192 -7.81 12.39 -5.07
C ALA A 192 -6.87 13.00 -4.01
N TYR A 193 -5.58 12.72 -4.13
CA TYR A 193 -4.58 13.22 -3.19
C TYR A 193 -4.56 14.75 -3.02
N PRO A 194 -4.75 15.58 -4.07
CA PRO A 194 -4.80 17.03 -3.91
C PRO A 194 -5.98 17.53 -3.08
N ASP A 195 -7.06 16.74 -2.99
CA ASP A 195 -8.31 17.12 -2.31
C ASP A 195 -8.28 16.81 -0.80
N ARG A 196 -7.13 16.43 -0.24
CA ARG A 196 -6.99 16.22 1.19
C ARG A 196 -7.30 17.49 1.98
N ASP A 197 -8.05 17.35 3.07
CA ASP A 197 -8.54 18.47 3.90
C ASP A 197 -7.45 19.16 4.70
N ALA A 198 -6.34 18.47 4.97
CA ALA A 198 -5.27 18.95 5.83
C ALA A 198 -3.92 18.32 5.43
N PRO A 199 -2.78 18.86 5.90
CA PRO A 199 -1.46 18.28 5.64
C PRO A 199 -1.30 16.83 6.09
N ASP A 200 -2.03 16.41 7.12
CA ASP A 200 -2.04 15.07 7.68
C ASP A 200 -3.02 14.10 6.98
N GLY A 201 -3.86 14.60 6.06
CA GLY A 201 -4.72 13.77 5.21
C GLY A 201 -6.19 14.19 5.17
N PHE A 202 -7.07 13.20 5.15
CA PHE A 202 -8.51 13.38 4.98
C PHE A 202 -9.23 13.29 6.33
N LYS A 203 -10.02 14.31 6.67
CA LYS A 203 -10.77 14.39 7.94
C LYS A 203 -11.85 13.33 8.08
N ILE A 204 -12.28 12.73 6.98
CA ILE A 204 -13.29 11.67 6.99
C ILE A 204 -12.79 10.42 7.76
N TYR A 205 -11.51 10.06 7.66
CA TYR A 205 -10.96 8.87 8.30
C TYR A 205 -11.08 8.88 9.83
N PRO A 206 -10.61 9.92 10.56
CA PRO A 206 -10.81 9.97 12.01
C PRO A 206 -12.29 10.07 12.43
N VAL A 207 -13.18 10.58 11.57
CA VAL A 207 -14.62 10.59 11.83
C VAL A 207 -15.19 9.17 11.72
N MET A 208 -14.86 8.45 10.65
CA MET A 208 -15.28 7.06 10.47
C MET A 208 -14.74 6.16 11.59
N LEU A 209 -13.49 6.36 12.02
CA LEU A 209 -12.89 5.56 13.09
C LEU A 209 -13.62 5.72 14.43
N LYS A 210 -14.14 6.92 14.73
CA LYS A 210 -14.94 7.16 15.94
C LYS A 210 -16.27 6.41 15.97
N LEU A 211 -16.75 5.93 14.83
CA LEU A 211 -17.96 5.10 14.75
C LEU A 211 -17.70 3.66 15.18
N ASP A 212 -16.43 3.24 15.37
CA ASP A 212 -15.99 1.85 15.63
C ASP A 212 -16.62 0.89 14.62
N PRO A 213 -16.41 1.08 13.28
CA PRO A 213 -17.04 0.25 12.27
C PRO A 213 -16.48 -1.17 12.29
N ASP A 214 -17.33 -2.15 12.02
CA ASP A 214 -16.92 -3.55 11.87
C ASP A 214 -15.99 -3.69 10.66
N PHE A 215 -16.27 -2.94 9.57
CA PHE A 215 -15.39 -2.87 8.42
C PHE A 215 -15.58 -1.58 7.60
N PHE A 216 -14.68 -1.37 6.69
CA PHE A 216 -14.65 -0.27 5.73
C PHE A 216 -14.56 -0.80 4.31
N VAL A 217 -15.21 -0.13 3.36
CA VAL A 217 -15.12 -0.42 1.93
C VAL A 217 -14.66 0.81 1.17
N HIS A 218 -13.59 0.69 0.39
CA HIS A 218 -13.24 1.66 -0.65
C HIS A 218 -13.72 1.13 -2.00
N THR A 219 -14.64 1.84 -2.65
CA THR A 219 -15.30 1.34 -3.86
C THR A 219 -14.63 1.77 -5.17
N GLY A 220 -13.36 2.15 -5.10
CA GLY A 220 -12.56 2.51 -6.26
C GLY A 220 -12.22 3.99 -6.33
N ASP A 221 -11.45 4.38 -7.34
CA ASP A 221 -10.82 5.69 -7.44
C ASP A 221 -10.01 6.06 -6.19
N ILE A 222 -9.25 5.08 -5.71
CA ILE A 222 -8.37 5.23 -4.55
C ILE A 222 -7.22 6.20 -4.86
N LEU A 223 -6.80 6.21 -6.13
CA LEU A 223 -5.72 7.01 -6.69
C LEU A 223 -6.11 7.49 -8.08
N TYR A 224 -5.42 8.50 -8.58
CA TYR A 224 -5.59 9.03 -9.92
C TYR A 224 -4.25 8.97 -10.66
N TYR A 225 -3.97 7.85 -11.30
CA TYR A 225 -2.71 7.61 -12.02
C TYR A 225 -2.52 8.52 -13.22
N ASP A 226 -3.60 8.90 -13.88
CA ASP A 226 -3.59 9.67 -15.16
C ASP A 226 -2.74 10.93 -15.09
N ALA A 227 -2.69 11.59 -13.94
CA ALA A 227 -1.98 12.85 -13.81
C ALA A 227 -0.45 12.67 -13.90
N LEU A 228 0.11 11.74 -13.13
CA LEU A 228 1.55 11.67 -12.88
C LEU A 228 2.15 10.27 -13.07
N ALA A 229 1.39 9.19 -12.97
CA ALA A 229 1.91 7.83 -13.06
C ALA A 229 2.18 7.41 -14.52
N LYS A 230 3.24 7.90 -15.10
CA LYS A 230 3.67 7.58 -16.47
C LYS A 230 4.71 6.46 -16.54
N THR A 231 5.11 5.95 -15.38
CA THR A 231 6.03 4.83 -15.20
C THR A 231 5.61 4.03 -13.99
N GLU A 232 6.02 2.76 -13.92
CA GLU A 232 5.75 1.88 -12.77
C GLU A 232 6.24 2.46 -11.43
N PRO A 233 7.45 3.05 -11.29
CA PRO A 233 7.87 3.69 -10.05
C PRO A 233 6.97 4.86 -9.62
N LEU A 234 6.46 5.66 -10.56
CA LEU A 234 5.52 6.74 -10.25
C LEU A 234 4.15 6.20 -9.81
N ALA A 235 3.70 5.07 -10.36
CA ALA A 235 2.48 4.42 -9.89
C ALA A 235 2.62 3.94 -8.43
N ARG A 236 3.72 3.28 -8.07
CA ARG A 236 3.99 2.91 -6.67
C ARG A 236 4.12 4.13 -5.75
N TRP A 237 4.74 5.20 -6.23
CA TRP A 237 4.79 6.46 -5.48
C TRP A 237 3.39 7.03 -5.20
N HIS A 238 2.41 6.94 -6.09
CA HIS A 238 1.02 7.33 -5.80
C HIS A 238 0.45 6.59 -4.60
N TRP A 239 0.68 5.28 -4.49
CA TRP A 239 0.26 4.47 -3.34
C TRP A 239 0.97 4.89 -2.05
N THR A 240 2.28 4.96 -2.07
CA THR A 240 3.05 5.32 -0.88
C THR A 240 2.76 6.74 -0.42
N ARG A 241 2.57 7.67 -1.35
CA ARG A 241 2.17 9.05 -1.08
C ARG A 241 0.81 9.14 -0.40
N MET A 242 -0.19 8.39 -0.85
CA MET A 242 -1.54 8.36 -0.29
C MET A 242 -1.54 7.67 1.08
N TYR A 243 -0.96 6.49 1.17
CA TYR A 243 -1.05 5.66 2.38
C TYR A 243 0.02 5.96 3.44
N SER A 244 0.87 6.94 3.23
CA SER A 244 1.73 7.53 4.27
C SER A 244 1.13 8.78 4.92
N LEU A 245 -0.06 9.21 4.51
CA LEU A 245 -0.79 10.27 5.22
C LEU A 245 -1.18 9.76 6.62
N PRO A 246 -0.91 10.53 7.69
CA PRO A 246 -1.18 10.09 9.05
C PRO A 246 -2.60 9.59 9.30
N THR A 247 -3.61 10.25 8.71
CA THR A 247 -5.02 9.83 8.86
C THR A 247 -5.29 8.47 8.23
N ASN A 248 -4.66 8.16 7.09
CA ASN A 248 -4.78 6.86 6.42
C ASN A 248 -4.05 5.77 7.20
N VAL A 249 -2.83 6.06 7.67
CA VAL A 249 -2.04 5.13 8.50
C VAL A 249 -2.81 4.74 9.75
N GLU A 250 -3.37 5.75 10.46
CA GLU A 250 -4.12 5.52 11.70
C GLU A 250 -5.39 4.72 11.46
N PHE A 251 -6.12 5.01 10.37
CA PHE A 251 -7.37 4.33 10.06
C PHE A 251 -7.15 2.86 9.69
N HIS A 252 -6.27 2.58 8.74
CA HIS A 252 -6.12 1.23 8.17
C HIS A 252 -5.42 0.22 9.12
N ARG A 253 -4.76 0.69 10.16
CA ARG A 253 -4.24 -0.20 11.21
C ARG A 253 -5.30 -0.63 12.23
N GLN A 254 -6.50 -0.02 12.21
CA GLN A 254 -7.57 -0.26 13.16
C GLN A 254 -8.90 -0.70 12.53
N ALA A 255 -9.06 -0.53 11.23
CA ALA A 255 -10.29 -0.89 10.51
C ALA A 255 -10.01 -1.99 9.49
N ALA A 256 -10.78 -3.09 9.56
CA ALA A 256 -10.81 -4.07 8.48
C ALA A 256 -11.27 -3.41 7.19
N SER A 257 -10.45 -3.47 6.14
CA SER A 257 -10.65 -2.70 4.91
C SER A 257 -10.81 -3.64 3.71
N TYR A 258 -11.83 -3.39 2.91
CA TYR A 258 -12.07 -4.06 1.63
C TYR A 258 -11.90 -3.04 0.51
N PHE A 259 -11.17 -3.43 -0.52
CA PHE A 259 -10.87 -2.55 -1.64
C PHE A 259 -11.48 -3.09 -2.92
N ILE A 260 -12.09 -2.23 -3.68
CA ILE A 260 -12.53 -2.48 -5.06
C ILE A 260 -11.69 -1.56 -5.93
N LYS A 261 -11.10 -2.09 -6.98
CA LYS A 261 -10.40 -1.25 -7.95
C LYS A 261 -11.38 -0.63 -8.94
N ASP A 262 -11.05 0.56 -9.42
CA ASP A 262 -11.70 1.22 -10.54
C ASP A 262 -10.67 1.56 -11.61
N ASP A 263 -11.02 2.37 -12.59
CA ASP A 263 -10.21 2.67 -13.76
C ASP A 263 -9.00 3.56 -13.40
N HIS A 264 -9.18 4.62 -12.61
CA HIS A 264 -8.11 5.54 -12.22
C HIS A 264 -7.01 4.90 -11.36
N ASP A 265 -7.33 3.95 -10.52
CA ASP A 265 -6.36 3.18 -9.71
C ASP A 265 -5.92 1.87 -10.38
N THR A 266 -6.43 1.61 -11.59
CA THR A 266 -5.93 0.56 -12.48
C THR A 266 -4.96 1.16 -13.51
N TRP A 267 -5.35 2.22 -14.22
CA TRP A 267 -4.50 2.83 -15.25
C TRP A 267 -4.87 4.29 -15.55
N MET A 268 -6.01 4.55 -16.19
CA MET A 268 -6.51 5.89 -16.53
C MET A 268 -8.02 5.89 -16.71
N ASN A 269 -8.62 7.07 -16.72
CA ASN A 269 -10.06 7.27 -16.90
C ASN A 269 -10.63 6.42 -18.04
N ASP A 270 -11.73 5.74 -17.76
CA ASP A 270 -12.47 4.85 -18.67
C ASP A 270 -11.61 3.75 -19.31
N CYS A 271 -10.59 3.25 -18.61
CA CYS A 271 -9.73 2.21 -19.16
C CYS A 271 -10.38 0.81 -19.09
N TRP A 272 -9.99 -0.03 -20.04
CA TRP A 272 -10.38 -1.45 -20.09
C TRP A 272 -9.21 -2.33 -20.54
N PRO A 273 -9.25 -3.64 -20.28
CA PRO A 273 -8.21 -4.57 -20.74
C PRO A 273 -8.03 -4.50 -22.26
N GLY A 274 -6.77 -4.33 -22.71
CA GLY A 274 -6.44 -4.25 -24.14
C GLY A 274 -6.55 -2.83 -24.75
N MET A 275 -6.97 -1.84 -23.97
CA MET A 275 -6.94 -0.44 -24.41
C MET A 275 -5.50 -0.01 -24.77
N GLN A 276 -5.35 0.72 -25.88
CA GLN A 276 -4.07 1.24 -26.33
C GLN A 276 -4.04 2.77 -26.24
N THR A 277 -3.03 3.31 -25.59
CA THR A 277 -2.79 4.77 -25.54
C THR A 277 -1.30 5.07 -25.37
N ARG A 278 -0.87 6.22 -25.86
CA ARG A 278 0.46 6.76 -25.57
C ARG A 278 0.47 7.66 -24.33
N PHE A 279 -0.70 8.08 -23.86
CA PHE A 279 -0.86 9.02 -22.75
C PHE A 279 -0.24 8.53 -21.44
N MET A 280 -0.28 7.22 -21.19
CA MET A 280 0.26 6.64 -19.97
C MET A 280 1.76 6.31 -20.05
N GLY A 281 2.44 6.66 -21.14
CA GLY A 281 3.87 6.44 -21.30
C GLY A 281 4.24 4.98 -21.37
N ASP A 282 5.15 4.57 -20.50
CA ASP A 282 5.61 3.18 -20.38
C ASP A 282 4.89 2.41 -19.27
N PHE A 283 3.95 3.04 -18.58
CA PHE A 283 3.10 2.40 -17.58
C PHE A 283 1.90 1.74 -18.25
N THR A 284 1.70 0.44 -17.99
CA THR A 284 0.67 -0.37 -18.63
C THR A 284 -0.51 -0.69 -17.71
N PHE A 285 -1.63 -1.09 -18.31
CA PHE A 285 -2.82 -1.55 -17.59
C PHE A 285 -2.49 -2.75 -16.67
N GLU A 286 -1.71 -3.72 -17.18
CA GLU A 286 -1.34 -4.93 -16.45
C GLU A 286 -0.43 -4.60 -15.25
N GLN A 287 0.50 -3.67 -15.42
CA GLN A 287 1.32 -3.18 -14.31
C GLN A 287 0.47 -2.51 -13.24
N GLY A 288 -0.50 -1.68 -13.63
CA GLY A 288 -1.41 -1.02 -12.68
C GLY A 288 -2.24 -2.02 -11.89
N GLN A 289 -2.77 -3.04 -12.55
CA GLN A 289 -3.51 -4.12 -11.88
C GLN A 289 -2.63 -4.93 -10.93
N ALA A 290 -1.39 -5.21 -11.31
CA ALA A 290 -0.43 -5.92 -10.45
C ALA A 290 -0.06 -5.09 -9.21
N ILE A 291 0.19 -3.79 -9.39
CA ILE A 291 0.48 -2.85 -8.30
C ILE A 291 -0.72 -2.73 -7.34
N PHE A 292 -1.95 -2.70 -7.85
CA PHE A 292 -3.13 -2.69 -6.99
C PHE A 292 -3.09 -3.87 -6.00
N LEU A 293 -2.91 -5.10 -6.49
CA LEU A 293 -2.83 -6.30 -5.64
C LEU A 293 -1.58 -6.33 -4.73
N GLU A 294 -0.52 -5.65 -5.13
CA GLU A 294 0.69 -5.46 -4.32
C GLU A 294 0.42 -4.54 -3.12
N GLN A 295 -0.41 -3.50 -3.31
CA GLN A 295 -0.57 -2.40 -2.36
C GLN A 295 -1.76 -2.53 -1.41
N VAL A 296 -2.68 -3.47 -1.66
CA VAL A 296 -3.85 -3.69 -0.80
C VAL A 296 -3.86 -5.08 -0.17
N PRO A 297 -4.42 -5.27 1.02
CA PRO A 297 -4.52 -6.56 1.71
C PRO A 297 -5.63 -7.43 1.12
N MET A 298 -5.46 -7.90 -0.12
CA MET A 298 -6.53 -8.53 -0.89
C MET A 298 -6.17 -9.93 -1.44
N GLY A 299 -4.91 -10.36 -1.33
CA GLY A 299 -4.46 -11.61 -1.93
C GLY A 299 -4.21 -11.46 -3.43
N GLU A 300 -4.67 -12.44 -4.24
CA GLU A 300 -4.30 -12.54 -5.66
C GLU A 300 -5.40 -12.16 -6.64
N ARG A 301 -6.61 -11.85 -6.17
CA ARG A 301 -7.78 -11.61 -7.03
C ARG A 301 -8.38 -10.25 -6.78
N THR A 302 -8.77 -9.55 -7.85
CA THR A 302 -9.44 -8.25 -7.79
C THR A 302 -10.97 -8.35 -7.60
N TRP A 303 -11.53 -9.54 -7.63
CA TRP A 303 -12.97 -9.80 -7.43
C TRP A 303 -13.18 -10.93 -6.42
N ARG A 304 -14.17 -10.81 -5.59
CA ARG A 304 -14.58 -11.81 -4.60
C ARG A 304 -15.97 -11.50 -4.05
N THR A 305 -16.50 -12.45 -3.34
CA THR A 305 -17.67 -12.28 -2.47
C THR A 305 -17.23 -12.51 -1.03
N PHE A 306 -17.74 -11.73 -0.12
CA PHE A 306 -17.58 -11.95 1.30
C PHE A 306 -18.92 -11.82 2.03
N HIS A 307 -19.00 -12.44 3.19
CA HIS A 307 -20.15 -12.40 4.08
C HIS A 307 -19.67 -11.88 5.43
N TRP A 308 -20.51 -11.02 5.99
CA TRP A 308 -20.24 -10.45 7.31
C TRP A 308 -21.42 -10.67 8.24
#